data_8e96645ec895f5929f7f73dbc6695370
#
_entry.id   8e96645ec895f5929f7f73dbc6695370
#
_cell.length_a   1.000
_cell.length_b   1.000
_cell.length_c   1.000
_cell.angle_alpha   90.00
_cell.angle_beta   90.00
_cell.angle_gamma   90.00
#
_symmetry.space_group_name_H-M   'P 1'
#
loop_
_entity.id
_entity.type
_entity.pdbx_description
1 polymer ?
#
loop_
_entity_poly.entity_id
_entity_poly.type
_entity_poly.pdbx_seq_one_letter_code
_entity_poly.pdbx_strand_id
1 'polypeptide(L)'
;MKTKIKILILIILLLSALFINTKVNALMPLSGKIIVIDPGHGGKDPGTISNTTYESDINLAISKALEIELSKTGATVILTRDDDYDLSNPNARWRKKSDFDNRINLINNSNANLYLSIHLNYLTNSAYYGPQVFYDKEENKNLALTIQKILNTNLNTNREIKKIPNKTYMYDKLTIPGVLIECGFLSNPEEKNKLTTEEYQQKLASLIKDAIIEYFN
;
A
#
# COMPACT_ATOMS: atom_id res chain seq x y z
N MET A 1 -26.18 -25.55 -45.09
CA MET A 1 -25.01 -24.67 -45.30
C MET A 1 -25.07 -23.39 -44.45
N LYS A 2 -26.16 -22.61 -44.51
CA LYS A 2 -26.33 -21.36 -43.75
C LYS A 2 -26.20 -21.52 -42.22
N THR A 3 -26.72 -22.62 -41.60
CA THR A 3 -26.66 -22.88 -40.17
C THR A 3 -25.24 -23.19 -39.69
N LYS A 4 -24.45 -23.97 -40.43
CA LYS A 4 -23.05 -24.28 -40.13
C LYS A 4 -22.18 -23.03 -40.14
N ILE A 5 -22.43 -22.09 -41.08
CA ILE A 5 -21.72 -20.80 -41.17
C ILE A 5 -22.06 -19.93 -39.96
N LYS A 6 -23.31 -19.87 -39.51
CA LYS A 6 -23.72 -19.12 -38.34
C LYS A 6 -23.05 -19.63 -37.06
N ILE A 7 -22.96 -20.96 -36.90
CA ILE A 7 -22.30 -21.60 -35.76
C ILE A 7 -20.80 -21.28 -35.79
N LEU A 8 -20.15 -21.35 -36.95
CA LEU A 8 -18.73 -21.01 -37.08
C LEU A 8 -18.44 -19.55 -36.71
N ILE A 9 -19.28 -18.60 -37.18
CA ILE A 9 -19.16 -17.19 -36.84
C ILE A 9 -19.31 -16.98 -35.32
N LEU A 10 -20.28 -17.65 -34.67
CA LEU A 10 -20.48 -17.54 -33.22
C LEU A 10 -19.27 -18.07 -32.47
N ILE A 11 -18.69 -19.19 -32.89
CA ILE A 11 -17.46 -19.74 -32.26
C ILE A 11 -16.28 -18.76 -32.39
N ILE A 12 -16.09 -18.15 -33.56
CA ILE A 12 -15.02 -17.16 -33.78
C ILE A 12 -15.23 -15.93 -32.88
N LEU A 13 -16.46 -15.43 -32.72
CA LEU A 13 -16.79 -14.31 -31.88
C LEU A 13 -16.53 -14.66 -30.40
N LEU A 14 -16.89 -15.85 -29.95
CA LEU A 14 -16.64 -16.33 -28.60
C LEU A 14 -15.13 -16.45 -28.31
N LEU A 15 -14.37 -17.04 -29.23
CA LEU A 15 -12.92 -17.17 -29.13
C LEU A 15 -12.21 -15.80 -29.11
N SER A 16 -12.66 -14.87 -29.95
CA SER A 16 -12.11 -13.51 -29.99
C SER A 16 -12.42 -12.76 -28.71
N ALA A 17 -13.62 -12.88 -28.15
CA ALA A 17 -14.00 -12.28 -26.88
C ALA A 17 -13.17 -12.85 -25.70
N LEU A 18 -12.94 -14.17 -25.72
CA LEU A 18 -12.07 -14.82 -24.72
C LEU A 18 -10.62 -14.31 -24.80
N PHE A 19 -10.09 -14.19 -26.02
CA PHE A 19 -8.73 -13.71 -26.26
C PHE A 19 -8.54 -12.23 -25.88
N ILE A 20 -9.55 -11.40 -26.15
CA ILE A 20 -9.54 -9.98 -25.72
C ILE A 20 -9.57 -9.91 -24.19
N ASN A 21 -10.43 -10.69 -23.52
CA ASN A 21 -10.54 -10.68 -22.06
C ASN A 21 -9.23 -11.12 -21.37
N THR A 22 -8.56 -12.17 -21.89
CA THR A 22 -7.27 -12.60 -21.34
C THR A 22 -6.18 -11.54 -21.53
N LYS A 23 -6.15 -10.80 -22.66
CA LYS A 23 -5.21 -9.70 -22.86
C LYS A 23 -5.49 -8.51 -21.94
N VAL A 24 -6.75 -8.15 -21.74
CA VAL A 24 -7.13 -7.06 -20.82
C VAL A 24 -6.72 -7.41 -19.39
N ASN A 25 -6.99 -8.64 -18.94
CA ASN A 25 -6.56 -9.07 -17.59
C ASN A 25 -5.03 -9.09 -17.43
N ALA A 26 -4.28 -9.41 -18.50
CA ALA A 26 -2.82 -9.35 -18.46
C ALA A 26 -2.27 -7.91 -18.40
N LEU A 27 -3.00 -6.93 -18.97
CA LEU A 27 -2.60 -5.52 -18.96
C LEU A 27 -3.11 -4.76 -17.73
N MET A 28 -4.22 -5.20 -17.14
CA MET A 28 -4.89 -4.56 -16.00
C MET A 28 -5.23 -5.60 -14.90
N PRO A 29 -4.21 -6.22 -14.28
CA PRO A 29 -4.41 -7.33 -13.33
C PRO A 29 -5.22 -6.95 -12.08
N LEU A 30 -5.28 -5.67 -11.73
CA LEU A 30 -6.06 -5.17 -10.59
C LEU A 30 -7.35 -4.44 -11.00
N SER A 31 -7.84 -4.69 -12.23
CA SER A 31 -9.12 -4.10 -12.68
C SER A 31 -10.27 -4.49 -11.75
N GLY A 32 -11.05 -3.48 -11.32
CA GLY A 32 -12.16 -3.65 -10.38
C GLY A 32 -11.74 -3.78 -8.91
N LYS A 33 -10.44 -3.69 -8.59
CA LYS A 33 -9.97 -3.60 -7.19
C LYS A 33 -9.95 -2.15 -6.73
N ILE A 34 -10.39 -1.93 -5.51
CA ILE A 34 -10.28 -0.65 -4.80
C ILE A 34 -9.24 -0.83 -3.70
N ILE A 35 -8.23 0.02 -3.67
CA ILE A 35 -7.12 -0.02 -2.72
C ILE A 35 -7.02 1.32 -2.02
N VAL A 36 -7.05 1.31 -0.68
CA VAL A 36 -6.75 2.52 0.10
C VAL A 36 -5.27 2.53 0.44
N ILE A 37 -4.62 3.65 0.18
CA ILE A 37 -3.27 3.93 0.69
C ILE A 37 -3.41 4.99 1.79
N ASP A 38 -2.85 4.70 2.95
CA ASP A 38 -2.85 5.58 4.10
C ASP A 38 -1.43 6.09 4.37
N PRO A 39 -1.04 7.27 3.84
CA PRO A 39 0.24 7.88 4.18
C PRO A 39 0.26 8.27 5.65
N GLY A 40 1.09 7.60 6.46
CA GLY A 40 1.19 7.86 7.89
C GLY A 40 1.52 9.31 8.22
N HIS A 41 1.03 9.82 9.37
CA HIS A 41 1.30 11.17 9.85
C HIS A 41 0.73 12.26 8.92
N GLY A 42 1.30 13.48 8.98
CA GLY A 42 0.93 14.65 8.17
C GLY A 42 0.55 15.87 8.99
N GLY A 43 0.67 17.05 8.40
CA GLY A 43 0.32 18.33 9.01
C GLY A 43 1.11 18.61 10.30
N LYS A 44 0.42 18.68 11.45
CA LYS A 44 1.08 18.89 12.76
C LYS A 44 1.74 17.65 13.35
N ASP A 45 1.57 16.48 12.76
CA ASP A 45 2.22 15.23 13.15
C ASP A 45 3.30 14.86 12.11
N PRO A 46 4.55 15.28 12.29
CA PRO A 46 5.61 14.98 11.33
C PRO A 46 6.05 13.50 11.37
N GLY A 47 5.55 12.71 12.32
CA GLY A 47 6.10 11.39 12.61
C GLY A 47 7.50 11.50 13.21
N THR A 48 8.36 10.57 12.87
CA THR A 48 9.78 10.60 13.24
C THR A 48 10.50 11.74 12.53
N ILE A 49 11.33 12.47 13.29
CA ILE A 49 12.18 13.54 12.75
C ILE A 49 13.64 13.09 12.83
N SER A 50 14.32 13.07 11.68
CA SER A 50 15.76 12.80 11.62
C SER A 50 16.48 13.98 10.94
N ASN A 51 17.05 14.87 11.74
CA ASN A 51 17.54 16.20 11.34
C ASN A 51 16.40 17.03 10.73
N THR A 52 16.49 17.36 9.44
CA THR A 52 15.48 18.12 8.67
C THR A 52 14.54 17.22 7.89
N THR A 53 14.61 15.90 8.06
CA THR A 53 13.80 14.92 7.35
C THR A 53 12.62 14.50 8.22
N TYR A 54 11.41 14.66 7.70
CA TYR A 54 10.17 14.25 8.35
C TYR A 54 9.67 12.93 7.74
N GLU A 55 9.24 12.02 8.58
CA GLU A 55 8.63 10.76 8.17
C GLU A 55 7.39 10.99 7.30
N SER A 56 6.56 11.95 7.69
CA SER A 56 5.32 12.31 6.97
C SER A 56 5.55 12.65 5.50
N ASP A 57 6.64 13.35 5.17
CA ASP A 57 6.95 13.77 3.80
C ASP A 57 7.30 12.57 2.92
N ILE A 58 8.13 11.66 3.46
CA ILE A 58 8.54 10.45 2.75
C ILE A 58 7.38 9.47 2.61
N ASN A 59 6.55 9.31 3.65
CA ASN A 59 5.34 8.49 3.58
C ASN A 59 4.41 8.97 2.46
N LEU A 60 4.21 10.29 2.34
CA LEU A 60 3.41 10.87 1.28
C LEU A 60 4.02 10.64 -0.10
N ALA A 61 5.33 10.83 -0.24
CA ALA A 61 6.04 10.65 -1.50
C ALA A 61 5.95 9.19 -2.00
N ILE A 62 6.23 8.21 -1.12
CA ILE A 62 6.08 6.77 -1.45
C ILE A 62 4.64 6.45 -1.80
N SER A 63 3.67 6.98 -1.06
CA SER A 63 2.25 6.72 -1.27
C SER A 63 1.75 7.26 -2.61
N LYS A 64 2.18 8.46 -3.03
CA LYS A 64 1.88 9.02 -4.36
C LYS A 64 2.51 8.20 -5.49
N ALA A 65 3.75 7.76 -5.31
CA ALA A 65 4.38 6.87 -6.28
C ALA A 65 3.61 5.53 -6.40
N LEU A 66 3.18 4.97 -5.26
CA LEU A 66 2.41 3.74 -5.23
C LEU A 66 1.01 3.90 -5.84
N GLU A 67 0.34 5.02 -5.63
CA GLU A 67 -0.92 5.36 -6.30
C GLU A 67 -0.78 5.31 -7.81
N ILE A 68 0.28 5.93 -8.37
CA ILE A 68 0.55 5.92 -9.80
C ILE A 68 0.78 4.49 -10.30
N GLU A 69 1.61 3.71 -9.61
CA GLU A 69 1.93 2.33 -10.02
C GLU A 69 0.71 1.41 -9.97
N LEU A 70 -0.12 1.47 -8.92
CA LEU A 70 -1.34 0.68 -8.79
C LEU A 70 -2.40 1.10 -9.83
N SER A 71 -2.56 2.39 -10.08
CA SER A 71 -3.52 2.90 -11.07
C SER A 71 -3.21 2.40 -12.48
N LYS A 72 -1.93 2.28 -12.85
CA LYS A 72 -1.50 1.70 -14.15
C LYS A 72 -1.94 0.24 -14.31
N THR A 73 -2.23 -0.47 -13.24
CA THR A 73 -2.69 -1.87 -13.26
C THR A 73 -4.22 -2.02 -13.27
N GLY A 74 -4.95 -0.91 -13.35
CA GLY A 74 -6.42 -0.87 -13.40
C GLY A 74 -7.09 -0.78 -12.03
N ALA A 75 -6.33 -0.65 -10.93
CA ALA A 75 -6.89 -0.43 -9.61
C ALA A 75 -7.48 0.98 -9.47
N THR A 76 -8.57 1.09 -8.71
CA THR A 76 -9.02 2.37 -8.18
C THR A 76 -8.28 2.61 -6.86
N VAL A 77 -7.54 3.70 -6.76
CA VAL A 77 -6.76 4.03 -5.57
C VAL A 77 -7.39 5.21 -4.83
N ILE A 78 -7.45 5.12 -3.51
CA ILE A 78 -7.93 6.18 -2.62
C ILE A 78 -6.81 6.48 -1.63
N LEU A 79 -6.30 7.72 -1.63
CA LEU A 79 -5.39 8.20 -0.59
C LEU A 79 -6.18 8.73 0.61
N THR A 80 -5.75 8.45 1.85
CA THR A 80 -6.36 9.07 3.03
C THR A 80 -5.98 10.55 3.13
N ARG A 81 -4.78 10.91 2.65
CA ARG A 81 -4.33 12.29 2.42
C ARG A 81 -3.45 12.36 1.16
N ASP A 82 -3.54 13.44 0.44
CA ASP A 82 -2.80 13.70 -0.80
C ASP A 82 -1.87 14.93 -0.73
N ASP A 83 -1.79 15.56 0.47
CA ASP A 83 -0.88 16.67 0.75
C ASP A 83 -0.44 16.63 2.22
N ASP A 84 0.32 17.65 2.66
CA ASP A 84 0.78 17.78 4.04
C ASP A 84 -0.32 18.33 4.96
N TYR A 85 -1.24 17.46 5.34
CA TYR A 85 -2.26 17.71 6.37
C TYR A 85 -2.54 16.42 7.14
N ASP A 86 -3.06 16.53 8.36
CA ASP A 86 -3.70 15.42 9.07
C ASP A 86 -5.23 15.53 8.95
N LEU A 87 -5.91 14.42 9.18
CA LEU A 87 -7.36 14.33 9.04
C LEU A 87 -8.12 14.80 10.30
N SER A 88 -7.43 15.36 11.30
CA SER A 88 -8.10 15.80 12.52
C SER A 88 -9.07 16.94 12.28
N ASN A 89 -10.18 16.94 13.02
CA ASN A 89 -11.08 18.09 13.02
C ASN A 89 -10.35 19.33 13.59
N PRO A 90 -10.49 20.51 12.99
CA PRO A 90 -9.74 21.71 13.39
C PRO A 90 -9.83 22.06 14.88
N ASN A 91 -10.99 21.80 15.48
CA ASN A 91 -11.31 22.12 16.89
C ASN A 91 -11.26 20.88 17.80
N ALA A 92 -10.67 19.77 17.36
CA ALA A 92 -10.61 18.58 18.18
C ALA A 92 -9.76 18.77 19.43
N ARG A 93 -10.33 18.49 20.60
CA ARG A 93 -9.59 18.50 21.89
C ARG A 93 -8.43 17.48 21.88
N TRP A 94 -8.66 16.31 21.26
CA TRP A 94 -7.70 15.22 21.16
C TRP A 94 -7.36 15.00 19.68
N ARG A 95 -6.47 15.84 19.16
CA ARG A 95 -6.16 15.92 17.76
C ARG A 95 -5.72 14.59 17.14
N LYS A 96 -4.75 13.90 17.73
CA LYS A 96 -4.27 12.60 17.27
C LYS A 96 -5.38 11.54 17.22
N LYS A 97 -6.25 11.54 18.23
CA LYS A 97 -7.40 10.65 18.22
C LYS A 97 -8.38 10.98 17.10
N SER A 98 -8.64 12.28 16.87
CA SER A 98 -9.51 12.74 15.79
C SER A 98 -8.95 12.37 14.41
N ASP A 99 -7.64 12.49 14.20
CA ASP A 99 -6.98 12.06 12.98
C ASP A 99 -7.18 10.56 12.74
N PHE A 100 -6.88 9.73 13.73
CA PHE A 100 -7.10 8.28 13.63
C PHE A 100 -8.57 7.92 13.40
N ASP A 101 -9.53 8.55 14.10
CA ASP A 101 -10.95 8.28 13.90
C ASP A 101 -11.39 8.59 12.46
N ASN A 102 -10.90 9.69 11.88
CA ASN A 102 -11.22 10.06 10.50
C ASN A 102 -10.54 9.15 9.47
N ARG A 103 -9.29 8.70 9.70
CA ARG A 103 -8.63 7.67 8.87
C ARG A 103 -9.42 6.35 8.91
N ILE A 104 -9.79 5.88 10.09
CA ILE A 104 -10.59 4.67 10.29
C ILE A 104 -11.91 4.78 9.52
N ASN A 105 -12.62 5.90 9.66
CA ASN A 105 -13.89 6.12 8.98
C ASN A 105 -13.73 6.14 7.45
N LEU A 106 -12.68 6.81 6.93
CA LEU A 106 -12.42 6.84 5.50
C LEU A 106 -12.13 5.43 4.97
N ILE A 107 -11.23 4.70 5.62
CA ILE A 107 -10.83 3.35 5.20
C ILE A 107 -12.03 2.40 5.26
N ASN A 108 -12.73 2.33 6.39
CA ASN A 108 -13.83 1.38 6.59
C ASN A 108 -15.04 1.64 5.66
N ASN A 109 -15.27 2.91 5.26
CA ASN A 109 -16.38 3.27 4.37
C ASN A 109 -16.00 3.34 2.89
N SER A 110 -14.76 3.01 2.52
CA SER A 110 -14.24 3.11 1.14
C SER A 110 -14.73 2.00 0.21
N ASN A 111 -15.32 0.92 0.72
CA ASN A 111 -15.57 -0.33 0.00
C ASN A 111 -14.30 -0.95 -0.60
N ALA A 112 -13.13 -0.68 -0.03
CA ALA A 112 -11.85 -1.17 -0.54
C ALA A 112 -11.67 -2.67 -0.34
N ASN A 113 -10.94 -3.28 -1.25
CA ASN A 113 -10.52 -4.69 -1.15
C ASN A 113 -9.38 -4.86 -0.15
N LEU A 114 -8.53 -3.83 0.00
CA LEU A 114 -7.49 -3.77 1.02
C LEU A 114 -7.04 -2.34 1.30
N TYR A 115 -6.36 -2.14 2.44
CA TYR A 115 -5.62 -0.92 2.76
C TYR A 115 -4.12 -1.21 2.94
N LEU A 116 -3.30 -0.20 2.64
CA LEU A 116 -1.85 -0.18 2.84
C LEU A 116 -1.49 1.06 3.64
N SER A 117 -1.07 0.91 4.88
CA SER A 117 -0.59 2.02 5.71
C SER A 117 0.93 2.15 5.52
N ILE A 118 1.41 3.31 5.10
CA ILE A 118 2.80 3.56 4.70
C ILE A 118 3.49 4.40 5.77
N HIS A 119 4.57 3.86 6.33
CA HIS A 119 5.33 4.43 7.42
C HIS A 119 6.84 4.23 7.25
N LEU A 120 7.64 4.84 8.12
CA LEU A 120 9.05 4.60 8.29
C LEU A 120 9.35 4.28 9.75
N ASN A 121 10.18 3.28 9.96
CA ASN A 121 10.59 2.85 11.28
C ASN A 121 11.72 3.73 11.86
N TYR A 122 11.81 3.74 13.17
CA TYR A 122 12.93 4.35 13.89
C TYR A 122 13.28 3.52 15.13
N LEU A 123 14.53 3.07 15.21
CA LEU A 123 15.07 2.39 16.38
C LEU A 123 16.36 3.08 16.83
N THR A 124 16.65 3.06 18.13
CA THR A 124 17.89 3.65 18.69
C THR A 124 19.15 2.99 18.15
N ASN A 125 19.09 1.70 17.80
CA ASN A 125 20.16 1.01 17.11
C ASN A 125 20.07 1.26 15.60
N SER A 126 20.97 2.06 15.06
CA SER A 126 21.04 2.42 13.65
C SER A 126 21.52 1.31 12.72
N ALA A 127 21.89 0.15 13.24
CA ALA A 127 22.27 -1.02 12.43
C ALA A 127 21.06 -1.71 11.77
N TYR A 128 19.84 -1.42 12.23
CA TYR A 128 18.64 -1.98 11.60
C TYR A 128 18.36 -1.31 10.25
N TYR A 129 18.02 -2.14 9.25
CA TYR A 129 17.72 -1.73 7.89
C TYR A 129 16.69 -2.65 7.22
N GLY A 130 16.17 -2.20 6.08
CA GLY A 130 15.23 -2.95 5.24
C GLY A 130 13.77 -2.78 5.67
N PRO A 131 12.85 -2.77 4.69
CA PRO A 131 11.42 -2.62 4.96
C PRO A 131 10.87 -3.81 5.72
N GLN A 132 9.89 -3.55 6.59
CA GLN A 132 9.25 -4.57 7.42
C GLN A 132 7.74 -4.41 7.40
N VAL A 133 7.03 -5.53 7.16
CA VAL A 133 5.57 -5.54 7.07
C VAL A 133 4.96 -6.05 8.37
N PHE A 134 3.91 -5.36 8.80
CA PHE A 134 3.16 -5.68 10.01
C PHE A 134 1.70 -5.96 9.67
N TYR A 135 1.12 -6.95 10.35
CA TYR A 135 -0.29 -7.33 10.21
C TYR A 135 -1.00 -7.31 11.58
N ASP A 136 -2.28 -6.98 11.60
CA ASP A 136 -3.11 -6.92 12.81
C ASP A 136 -3.82 -8.24 13.09
N LYS A 137 -4.49 -8.81 12.08
CA LYS A 137 -5.31 -10.01 12.18
C LYS A 137 -4.68 -11.16 11.41
N GLU A 138 -4.94 -12.39 11.82
CA GLU A 138 -4.35 -13.58 11.20
C GLU A 138 -4.74 -13.72 9.71
N GLU A 139 -5.92 -13.25 9.34
CA GLU A 139 -6.39 -13.20 7.95
C GLU A 139 -5.52 -12.32 7.04
N ASN A 140 -4.85 -11.29 7.60
CA ASN A 140 -3.97 -10.37 6.88
C ASN A 140 -2.52 -10.89 6.74
N LYS A 141 -2.21 -12.00 7.39
CA LYS A 141 -0.85 -12.57 7.43
C LYS A 141 -0.33 -12.97 6.06
N ASN A 142 -1.18 -13.54 5.20
CA ASN A 142 -0.78 -13.92 3.84
C ASN A 142 -0.40 -12.72 2.99
N LEU A 143 -1.15 -11.63 3.08
CA LEU A 143 -0.81 -10.35 2.44
C LEU A 143 0.55 -9.84 2.92
N ALA A 144 0.78 -9.83 4.24
CA ALA A 144 2.05 -9.40 4.82
C ALA A 144 3.22 -10.28 4.34
N LEU A 145 3.05 -11.61 4.29
CA LEU A 145 4.08 -12.54 3.81
C LEU A 145 4.42 -12.29 2.34
N THR A 146 3.42 -12.09 1.49
CA THR A 146 3.61 -11.84 0.05
C THR A 146 4.41 -10.56 -0.17
N ILE A 147 4.03 -9.46 0.51
CA ILE A 147 4.75 -8.19 0.39
C ILE A 147 6.18 -8.31 0.92
N GLN A 148 6.35 -8.90 2.12
CA GLN A 148 7.67 -9.04 2.73
C GLN A 148 8.63 -9.88 1.88
N LYS A 149 8.14 -10.97 1.29
CA LYS A 149 8.93 -11.83 0.40
C LYS A 149 9.48 -11.06 -0.80
N ILE A 150 8.61 -10.29 -1.49
CA ILE A 150 9.02 -9.49 -2.65
C ILE A 150 10.03 -8.41 -2.25
N LEU A 151 9.77 -7.69 -1.16
CA LEU A 151 10.69 -6.67 -0.65
C LEU A 151 12.05 -7.28 -0.29
N ASN A 152 12.09 -8.38 0.45
CA ASN A 152 13.34 -9.04 0.83
C ASN A 152 14.15 -9.49 -0.38
N THR A 153 13.49 -10.13 -1.36
CA THR A 153 14.17 -10.66 -2.55
C THR A 153 14.82 -9.55 -3.37
N ASN A 154 14.09 -8.43 -3.57
CA ASN A 154 14.52 -7.38 -4.50
C ASN A 154 15.41 -6.30 -3.85
N LEU A 155 15.38 -6.20 -2.52
CA LEU A 155 16.20 -5.26 -1.75
C LEU A 155 17.36 -5.93 -1.00
N ASN A 156 17.52 -7.25 -1.16
CA ASN A 156 18.52 -8.05 -0.47
C ASN A 156 18.47 -7.87 1.06
N THR A 157 17.27 -8.02 1.62
CA THR A 157 17.01 -7.95 3.06
C THR A 157 16.43 -9.27 3.56
N ASN A 158 16.37 -9.46 4.87
CA ASN A 158 15.88 -10.70 5.50
C ASN A 158 14.93 -10.42 6.66
N ARG A 159 14.12 -9.36 6.54
CA ARG A 159 13.14 -9.00 7.58
C ARG A 159 12.02 -10.03 7.62
N GLU A 160 11.50 -10.27 8.82
CA GLU A 160 10.32 -11.11 9.03
C GLU A 160 9.11 -10.22 9.27
N ILE A 161 7.91 -10.69 8.85
CA ILE A 161 6.66 -10.03 9.20
C ILE A 161 6.47 -10.02 10.71
N LYS A 162 5.77 -9.01 11.22
CA LYS A 162 5.43 -8.92 12.65
C LYS A 162 3.95 -8.68 12.84
N LYS A 163 3.44 -9.18 13.94
CA LYS A 163 2.08 -8.85 14.37
C LYS A 163 2.09 -7.49 15.07
N ILE A 164 1.16 -6.62 14.69
CA ILE A 164 0.90 -5.37 15.40
C ILE A 164 0.45 -5.71 16.82
N PRO A 165 0.98 -5.04 17.85
CA PRO A 165 0.54 -5.28 19.23
C PRO A 165 -0.96 -5.07 19.38
N ASN A 166 -1.62 -5.96 20.13
CA ASN A 166 -3.05 -5.85 20.43
C ASN A 166 -3.34 -4.48 21.07
N LYS A 167 -4.53 -3.94 20.81
CA LYS A 167 -5.00 -2.63 21.29
C LYS A 167 -4.25 -1.43 20.69
N THR A 168 -3.66 -1.60 19.49
CA THR A 168 -3.17 -0.48 18.71
C THR A 168 -4.37 0.22 18.06
N TYR A 169 -4.70 1.40 18.57
CA TYR A 169 -5.99 2.09 18.42
C TYR A 169 -6.58 2.09 17.01
N MET A 170 -5.77 2.41 15.99
CA MET A 170 -6.24 2.48 14.62
C MET A 170 -6.50 1.08 14.06
N TYR A 171 -5.52 0.19 14.12
CA TYR A 171 -5.56 -1.11 13.47
C TYR A 171 -6.59 -2.06 14.06
N ASP A 172 -6.84 -2.00 15.38
CA ASP A 172 -7.91 -2.79 16.03
C ASP A 172 -9.32 -2.46 15.49
N LYS A 173 -9.50 -1.26 14.92
CA LYS A 173 -10.81 -0.75 14.45
C LYS A 173 -11.01 -0.84 12.95
N LEU A 174 -9.95 -1.16 12.20
CA LEU A 174 -10.06 -1.36 10.76
C LEU A 174 -10.77 -2.68 10.48
N THR A 175 -11.77 -2.62 9.60
CA THR A 175 -12.58 -3.78 9.18
C THR A 175 -12.20 -4.28 7.78
N ILE A 176 -11.52 -3.44 7.00
CA ILE A 176 -10.98 -3.79 5.69
C ILE A 176 -9.67 -4.56 5.90
N PRO A 177 -9.39 -5.63 5.12
CA PRO A 177 -8.10 -6.29 5.15
C PRO A 177 -6.95 -5.35 4.80
N GLY A 178 -5.79 -5.50 5.43
CA GLY A 178 -4.65 -4.66 5.09
C GLY A 178 -3.43 -4.87 5.99
N VAL A 179 -2.41 -4.07 5.76
CA VAL A 179 -1.13 -4.14 6.46
C VAL A 179 -0.53 -2.76 6.69
N LEU A 180 0.36 -2.68 7.67
CA LEU A 180 1.29 -1.57 7.87
C LEU A 180 2.63 -1.95 7.25
N ILE A 181 3.19 -1.08 6.43
CA ILE A 181 4.49 -1.23 5.78
C ILE A 181 5.43 -0.15 6.31
N GLU A 182 6.39 -0.57 7.11
CA GLU A 182 7.53 0.24 7.48
C GLU A 182 8.55 0.16 6.33
N CYS A 183 8.62 1.18 5.49
CA CYS A 183 9.37 1.17 4.23
C CYS A 183 10.91 1.21 4.41
N GLY A 184 11.39 1.40 5.62
CA GLY A 184 12.81 1.41 6.00
C GLY A 184 13.00 2.14 7.33
N PHE A 185 14.27 2.34 7.72
CA PHE A 185 14.61 2.91 9.02
C PHE A 185 15.25 4.30 8.88
N LEU A 186 14.57 5.36 9.35
CA LEU A 186 15.12 6.72 9.41
C LEU A 186 16.29 6.86 10.39
N SER A 187 16.45 5.92 11.31
CA SER A 187 17.59 5.84 12.22
C SER A 187 18.88 5.34 11.56
N ASN A 188 18.77 4.66 10.40
CA ASN A 188 19.92 4.20 9.63
C ASN A 188 20.32 5.26 8.60
N PRO A 189 21.55 5.81 8.63
CA PRO A 189 21.96 6.88 7.72
C PRO A 189 21.93 6.51 6.24
N GLU A 190 22.29 5.27 5.89
CA GLU A 190 22.28 4.80 4.51
C GLU A 190 20.86 4.64 3.98
N GLU A 191 19.95 4.08 4.79
CA GLU A 191 18.55 3.98 4.43
C GLU A 191 17.88 5.34 4.32
N LYS A 192 18.13 6.24 5.27
CA LYS A 192 17.63 7.60 5.21
C LYS A 192 18.02 8.29 3.90
N ASN A 193 19.29 8.16 3.51
CA ASN A 193 19.75 8.75 2.24
C ASN A 193 19.02 8.17 1.02
N LYS A 194 18.72 6.86 1.00
CA LYS A 194 17.93 6.23 -0.08
C LYS A 194 16.46 6.67 -0.02
N LEU A 195 15.85 6.60 1.15
CA LEU A 195 14.42 6.91 1.37
C LEU A 195 14.06 8.34 0.96
N THR A 196 15.01 9.28 0.98
CA THR A 196 14.81 10.65 0.54
C THR A 196 14.96 10.85 -0.97
N THR A 197 15.30 9.79 -1.74
CA THR A 197 15.42 9.87 -3.20
C THR A 197 14.16 9.39 -3.90
N GLU A 198 13.73 10.09 -4.94
CA GLU A 198 12.59 9.71 -5.77
C GLU A 198 12.78 8.32 -6.39
N GLU A 199 14.00 8.01 -6.85
CA GLU A 199 14.33 6.71 -7.44
C GLU A 199 14.00 5.54 -6.49
N TYR A 200 14.40 5.65 -5.21
CA TYR A 200 14.16 4.58 -4.25
C TYR A 200 12.69 4.50 -3.82
N GLN A 201 12.01 5.65 -3.71
CA GLN A 201 10.57 5.72 -3.45
C GLN A 201 9.75 5.06 -4.57
N GLN A 202 10.09 5.32 -5.83
CA GLN A 202 9.50 4.66 -6.99
C GLN A 202 9.81 3.15 -7.02
N LYS A 203 11.03 2.75 -6.66
CA LYS A 203 11.39 1.33 -6.56
C LYS A 203 10.53 0.63 -5.50
N LEU A 204 10.38 1.20 -4.30
CA LEU A 204 9.51 0.66 -3.26
C LEU A 204 8.07 0.53 -3.75
N ALA A 205 7.53 1.58 -4.36
CA ALA A 205 6.18 1.60 -4.92
C ALA A 205 5.97 0.49 -5.96
N SER A 206 6.91 0.31 -6.88
CA SER A 206 6.85 -0.76 -7.89
C SER A 206 6.86 -2.16 -7.26
N LEU A 207 7.71 -2.40 -6.26
CA LEU A 207 7.79 -3.68 -5.57
C LEU A 207 6.52 -3.99 -4.77
N ILE A 208 5.95 -2.98 -4.09
CA ILE A 208 4.68 -3.15 -3.37
C ILE A 208 3.55 -3.44 -4.37
N LYS A 209 3.47 -2.73 -5.49
CA LYS A 209 2.51 -3.00 -6.57
C LYS A 209 2.64 -4.43 -7.09
N ASP A 210 3.86 -4.94 -7.34
CA ASP A 210 4.09 -6.32 -7.78
C ASP A 210 3.58 -7.34 -6.75
N ALA A 211 3.80 -7.06 -5.47
CA ALA A 211 3.29 -7.89 -4.38
C ALA A 211 1.75 -7.90 -4.30
N ILE A 212 1.10 -6.78 -4.54
CA ILE A 212 -0.36 -6.70 -4.56
C ILE A 212 -0.92 -7.48 -5.75
N ILE A 213 -0.27 -7.43 -6.90
CA ILE A 213 -0.65 -8.26 -8.06
C ILE A 213 -0.50 -9.76 -7.71
N GLU A 214 0.63 -10.17 -7.11
CA GLU A 214 0.86 -11.57 -6.68
C GLU A 214 -0.20 -12.02 -5.67
N TYR A 215 -0.61 -11.15 -4.75
CA TYR A 215 -1.61 -11.46 -3.73
C TYR A 215 -3.02 -11.71 -4.29
N PHE A 216 -3.39 -11.00 -5.36
CA PHE A 216 -4.73 -11.14 -5.97
C PHE A 216 -4.83 -12.21 -7.05
N ASN A 217 -3.71 -12.79 -7.51
CA ASN A 217 -3.64 -13.88 -8.48
C ASN A 217 -3.66 -15.25 -7.80
#